data_25e9f71bb97fb912ad15767a972d48ab
#
_entry.id   25e9f71bb97fb912ad15767a972d48ab
#
_cell.length_a   1.000
_cell.length_b   1.000
_cell.length_c   1.000
_cell.angle_alpha   90.00
_cell.angle_beta   90.00
_cell.angle_gamma   90.00
#
_symmetry.space_group_name_H-M   'P 1'
#
loop_
_entity.id
_entity.type
_entity.pdbx_description
1 polymer ?
#
loop_
_entity_poly.entity_id
_entity_poly.type
_entity_poly.pdbx_seq_one_letter_code
_entity_poly.pdbx_strand_id
1 'polypeptide(L)'
;MIVVALVALSIARPHVRKLLDLEHNRFVAAASLGGPTGTELGGSEHFSPAENLERIDIEALRQARQTVDVAMFAFTDRHLAEMLNQLAIGTVKMRIYRDRGQYEEEEQKAARFRDFSTSQMFRGHVNIAIRVKQGSERNPMHLKAYCIDHRVLRDGSANWSPGGEKSQDNNARFTTDPQQIAAFERTFEAMWNRTNNLIIQ
;
A
#
# COMPACT_ATOMS: atom_id res chain seq x y z
N MET A 1 34.37 -5.57 -27.73
CA MET A 1 33.43 -4.47 -28.09
C MET A 1 32.23 -4.42 -27.12
N ILE A 2 32.45 -4.55 -25.78
CA ILE A 2 31.36 -4.59 -24.74
C ILE A 2 31.56 -3.50 -23.67
N VAL A 3 32.60 -2.68 -23.74
CA VAL A 3 32.92 -1.70 -22.67
C VAL A 3 32.29 -0.31 -22.90
N VAL A 4 31.76 -0.01 -24.10
CA VAL A 4 31.26 1.33 -24.46
C VAL A 4 29.78 1.53 -24.07
N ALA A 5 28.99 0.46 -23.85
CA ALA A 5 27.57 0.57 -23.54
C ALA A 5 27.27 0.89 -22.06
N LEU A 6 28.22 0.69 -21.14
CA LEU A 6 28.04 0.93 -19.70
C LEU A 6 28.31 2.38 -19.27
N VAL A 7 28.99 3.16 -20.08
CA VAL A 7 29.35 4.57 -19.77
C VAL A 7 28.21 5.54 -20.14
N ALA A 8 27.40 5.23 -21.14
CA ALA A 8 26.31 6.11 -21.59
C ALA A 8 25.09 6.13 -20.63
N LEU A 9 24.91 5.08 -19.80
CA LEU A 9 23.82 5.03 -18.79
C LEU A 9 24.15 5.79 -17.49
N SER A 10 25.42 6.18 -17.31
CA SER A 10 25.86 6.88 -16.09
C SER A 10 25.70 8.40 -16.15
N ILE A 11 25.53 8.99 -17.34
CA ILE A 11 25.55 10.45 -17.53
C ILE A 11 24.15 11.09 -17.48
N ALA A 12 23.08 10.33 -17.68
CA ALA A 12 21.70 10.84 -17.67
C ALA A 12 21.05 10.93 -16.27
N ARG A 13 21.79 10.64 -15.20
CA ARG A 13 21.26 10.48 -13.83
C ARG A 13 21.40 11.64 -12.83
N PRO A 14 22.12 12.73 -13.03
CA PRO A 14 22.23 13.76 -11.99
C PRO A 14 20.94 14.55 -11.80
N HIS A 15 20.13 14.74 -12.85
CA HIS A 15 18.86 15.49 -12.73
C HIS A 15 17.76 14.68 -12.06
N VAL A 16 17.66 13.39 -12.35
CA VAL A 16 16.70 12.48 -11.71
C VAL A 16 17.04 12.28 -10.24
N ARG A 17 18.33 12.12 -9.93
CA ARG A 17 18.79 12.01 -8.54
C ARG A 17 18.52 13.28 -7.72
N LYS A 18 18.74 14.44 -8.31
CA LYS A 18 18.48 15.76 -7.67
C LYS A 18 16.98 16.02 -7.46
N LEU A 19 16.12 15.55 -8.36
CA LEU A 19 14.66 15.58 -8.19
C LEU A 19 14.21 14.63 -7.07
N LEU A 20 14.74 13.41 -7.03
CA LEU A 20 14.47 12.44 -5.97
C LEU A 20 14.98 12.92 -4.61
N ASP A 21 16.16 13.55 -4.56
CA ASP A 21 16.73 14.13 -3.33
C ASP A 21 15.95 15.38 -2.87
N LEU A 22 15.40 16.18 -3.78
CA LEU A 22 14.56 17.34 -3.46
C LEU A 22 13.18 16.91 -2.96
N GLU A 23 12.60 15.88 -3.54
CA GLU A 23 11.36 15.25 -3.07
C GLU A 23 11.59 14.57 -1.72
N HIS A 24 12.69 13.82 -1.56
CA HIS A 24 13.08 13.20 -0.31
C HIS A 24 13.29 14.23 0.81
N ASN A 25 13.98 15.33 0.54
CA ASN A 25 14.20 16.41 1.52
C ASN A 25 12.91 17.18 1.84
N ARG A 26 11.99 17.38 0.89
CA ARG A 26 10.65 17.91 1.16
C ARG A 26 9.84 16.95 2.02
N PHE A 27 9.96 15.67 1.78
CA PHE A 27 9.29 14.62 2.54
C PHE A 27 9.83 14.50 3.97
N VAL A 28 11.16 14.60 4.15
CA VAL A 28 11.82 14.59 5.47
C VAL A 28 11.52 15.87 6.25
N ALA A 29 11.45 17.03 5.60
CA ALA A 29 11.10 18.30 6.24
C ALA A 29 9.62 18.35 6.67
N ALA A 30 8.71 17.70 5.94
CA ALA A 30 7.31 17.56 6.35
C ALA A 30 7.14 16.57 7.53
N ALA A 31 8.03 15.61 7.69
CA ALA A 31 8.04 14.67 8.82
C ALA A 31 8.48 15.30 10.16
N SER A 32 9.06 16.51 10.13
CA SER A 32 9.45 17.26 11.35
C SER A 32 8.32 18.12 11.95
N LEU A 33 7.15 18.13 11.35
CA LEU A 33 5.93 18.73 11.92
C LEU A 33 5.09 17.57 12.51
N GLY A 34 5.42 17.18 13.74
CA GLY A 34 4.71 16.37 14.72
C GLY A 34 3.47 15.60 14.25
N GLY A 35 3.64 14.56 13.44
CA GLY A 35 2.59 13.56 13.27
C GLY A 35 2.62 12.55 14.43
N PRO A 36 1.51 11.86 14.75
CA PRO A 36 1.45 10.93 15.86
C PRO A 36 2.52 9.84 15.77
N THR A 37 3.22 9.60 16.87
CA THR A 37 4.20 8.52 16.96
C THR A 37 3.49 7.17 16.99
N GLY A 38 4.15 6.07 16.61
CA GLY A 38 3.53 4.74 16.52
C GLY A 38 2.83 4.24 17.79
N THR A 39 3.14 4.82 18.94
CA THR A 39 2.43 4.61 20.21
C THR A 39 1.10 5.36 20.30
N GLU A 40 0.94 6.44 19.52
CA GLU A 40 -0.28 7.26 19.51
C GLU A 40 -1.36 6.74 18.55
N LEU A 41 -0.99 5.91 17.57
CA LEU A 41 -1.95 5.27 16.67
C LEU A 41 -2.70 4.11 17.32
N GLY A 42 -2.10 3.45 18.31
CA GLY A 42 -2.71 2.30 18.97
C GLY A 42 -3.98 2.68 19.76
N GLY A 43 -5.13 2.16 19.32
CA GLY A 43 -6.44 2.46 19.91
C GLY A 43 -7.13 3.70 19.35
N SER A 44 -6.64 4.29 18.26
CA SER A 44 -7.28 5.44 17.59
C SER A 44 -8.31 4.99 16.56
N GLU A 45 -9.32 5.82 16.34
CA GLU A 45 -10.32 5.66 15.31
C GLU A 45 -10.57 7.01 14.63
N HIS A 46 -10.58 7.02 13.32
CA HIS A 46 -10.66 8.20 12.46
C HIS A 46 -11.81 8.07 11.47
N PHE A 47 -12.43 9.17 11.11
CA PHE A 47 -13.62 9.19 10.27
C PHE A 47 -13.50 10.20 9.13
N SER A 48 -13.69 9.76 7.90
CA SER A 48 -13.88 10.65 6.75
C SER A 48 -15.37 11.02 6.60
N PRO A 49 -15.73 12.18 6.03
CA PRO A 49 -14.82 13.19 5.46
C PRO A 49 -14.26 14.21 6.47
N ALA A 50 -14.56 14.07 7.77
CA ALA A 50 -14.07 15.00 8.79
C ALA A 50 -12.54 14.99 8.90
N GLU A 51 -11.92 13.84 8.67
CA GLU A 51 -10.48 13.64 8.63
C GLU A 51 -10.05 13.09 7.26
N ASN A 52 -8.83 13.38 6.85
CA ASN A 52 -8.22 12.81 5.66
C ASN A 52 -7.54 11.48 6.01
N LEU A 53 -8.24 10.36 5.76
CA LEU A 53 -7.74 9.02 6.10
C LEU A 53 -6.52 8.64 5.26
N GLU A 54 -6.40 9.08 3.99
CA GLU A 54 -5.21 8.88 3.15
C GLU A 54 -3.94 9.38 3.86
N ARG A 55 -4.00 10.61 4.41
CA ARG A 55 -2.87 11.17 5.14
C ARG A 55 -2.52 10.36 6.37
N ILE A 56 -3.52 9.93 7.12
CA ILE A 56 -3.34 9.13 8.34
C ILE A 56 -2.73 7.77 7.99
N ASP A 57 -3.23 7.09 6.96
CA ASP A 57 -2.68 5.82 6.48
C ASP A 57 -1.23 5.98 5.98
N ILE A 58 -0.90 7.05 5.25
CA ILE A 58 0.47 7.36 4.83
C ILE A 58 1.40 7.57 6.03
N GLU A 59 0.98 8.32 7.04
CA GLU A 59 1.76 8.56 8.25
C GLU A 59 2.00 7.26 9.04
N ALA A 60 1.00 6.38 9.12
CA ALA A 60 1.13 5.07 9.72
C ALA A 60 2.11 4.18 8.94
N LEU A 61 1.95 4.07 7.62
CA LEU A 61 2.80 3.25 6.75
C LEU A 61 4.28 3.66 6.78
N ARG A 62 4.57 4.95 6.93
CA ARG A 62 5.97 5.46 7.09
C ARG A 62 6.71 4.84 8.26
N GLN A 63 6.00 4.31 9.23
CA GLN A 63 6.60 3.68 10.42
C GLN A 63 7.03 2.24 10.17
N ALA A 64 6.66 1.64 9.04
CA ALA A 64 7.05 0.30 8.67
C ALA A 64 8.58 0.16 8.56
N ARG A 65 9.12 -0.92 9.14
CA ARG A 65 10.55 -1.22 9.14
C ARG A 65 10.89 -2.57 8.53
N GLN A 66 9.96 -3.52 8.57
CA GLN A 66 10.21 -4.90 8.15
C GLN A 66 9.14 -5.40 7.17
N THR A 67 7.86 -5.33 7.54
CA THR A 67 6.78 -5.95 6.77
C THR A 67 5.52 -5.10 6.74
N VAL A 68 4.78 -5.19 5.63
CA VAL A 68 3.40 -4.71 5.54
C VAL A 68 2.55 -5.76 4.82
N ASP A 69 1.55 -6.29 5.51
CA ASP A 69 0.54 -7.18 4.94
C ASP A 69 -0.75 -6.42 4.68
N VAL A 70 -1.17 -6.33 3.43
CA VAL A 70 -2.32 -5.53 2.99
C VAL A 70 -3.40 -6.44 2.43
N ALA A 71 -4.62 -6.39 2.97
CA ALA A 71 -5.83 -6.95 2.40
C ALA A 71 -6.78 -5.80 2.06
N MET A 72 -6.85 -5.41 0.78
CA MET A 72 -7.58 -4.21 0.36
C MET A 72 -8.52 -4.51 -0.80
N PHE A 73 -9.84 -4.31 -0.56
CA PHE A 73 -10.87 -4.56 -1.56
C PHE A 73 -10.65 -3.69 -2.79
N ALA A 74 -10.79 -2.38 -2.68
CA ALA A 74 -10.46 -1.45 -3.75
C ALA A 74 -9.17 -0.67 -3.39
N PHE A 75 -8.20 -0.70 -4.30
CA PHE A 75 -6.92 -0.02 -4.13
C PHE A 75 -6.58 0.76 -5.42
N THR A 76 -7.03 1.99 -5.48
CA THR A 76 -6.84 2.89 -6.62
C THR A 76 -6.24 4.23 -6.21
N ASP A 77 -5.90 4.39 -4.92
CA ASP A 77 -5.24 5.59 -4.43
C ASP A 77 -3.76 5.59 -4.82
N ARG A 78 -3.37 6.62 -5.58
CA ARG A 78 -2.02 6.76 -6.11
C ARG A 78 -0.99 7.09 -5.04
N HIS A 79 -1.33 7.95 -4.08
CA HIS A 79 -0.39 8.36 -3.03
C HIS A 79 -0.05 7.21 -2.09
N LEU A 80 -1.05 6.37 -1.76
CA LEU A 80 -0.83 5.16 -0.98
C LEU A 80 0.01 4.13 -1.75
N ALA A 81 -0.21 3.99 -3.06
CA ALA A 81 0.64 3.13 -3.89
C ALA A 81 2.08 3.66 -3.98
N GLU A 82 2.27 4.97 -4.16
CA GLU A 82 3.59 5.61 -4.14
C GLU A 82 4.30 5.42 -2.79
N MET A 83 3.55 5.49 -1.68
CA MET A 83 4.09 5.24 -0.34
C MET A 83 4.60 3.80 -0.20
N LEU A 84 3.80 2.80 -0.60
CA LEU A 84 4.25 1.40 -0.58
C LEU A 84 5.46 1.17 -1.49
N ASN A 85 5.47 1.79 -2.68
CA ASN A 85 6.60 1.70 -3.60
C ASN A 85 7.89 2.25 -2.99
N GLN A 86 7.83 3.38 -2.27
CA GLN A 86 8.98 3.95 -1.57
C GLN A 86 9.49 3.02 -0.45
N LEU A 87 8.60 2.42 0.32
CA LEU A 87 8.97 1.44 1.36
C LEU A 87 9.66 0.21 0.74
N ALA A 88 9.20 -0.25 -0.43
CA ALA A 88 9.76 -1.39 -1.15
C ALA A 88 11.17 -1.11 -1.72
N ILE A 89 11.42 0.11 -2.19
CA ILE A 89 12.76 0.55 -2.63
C ILE A 89 13.77 0.47 -1.47
N GLY A 90 13.29 0.66 -0.24
CA GLY A 90 14.04 0.36 0.98
C GLY A 90 14.22 -1.14 1.19
N THR A 91 13.79 -1.66 2.32
CA THR A 91 13.93 -3.08 2.69
C THR A 91 12.64 -3.71 3.18
N VAL A 92 11.55 -2.95 3.20
CA VAL A 92 10.25 -3.41 3.72
C VAL A 92 9.65 -4.41 2.74
N LYS A 93 9.33 -5.59 3.24
CA LYS A 93 8.67 -6.65 2.46
C LYS A 93 7.16 -6.49 2.56
N MET A 94 6.49 -6.57 1.43
CA MET A 94 5.04 -6.38 1.36
C MET A 94 4.34 -7.53 0.69
N ARG A 95 3.19 -7.89 1.24
CA ARG A 95 2.24 -8.82 0.64
C ARG A 95 0.91 -8.09 0.46
N ILE A 96 0.42 -8.03 -0.76
CA ILE A 96 -0.83 -7.33 -1.09
C ILE A 96 -1.85 -8.35 -1.61
N TYR A 97 -2.95 -8.51 -0.89
CA TYR A 97 -4.05 -9.38 -1.26
C TYR A 97 -5.24 -8.57 -1.77
N ARG A 98 -5.63 -8.83 -3.02
CA ARG A 98 -6.63 -8.05 -3.75
C ARG A 98 -7.91 -8.86 -4.01
N ASP A 99 -9.02 -8.13 -4.15
CA ASP A 99 -10.25 -8.68 -4.74
C ASP A 99 -10.11 -8.81 -6.25
N ARG A 100 -10.72 -9.86 -6.83
CA ARG A 100 -10.66 -10.12 -8.27
C ARG A 100 -11.38 -9.05 -9.08
N GLY A 101 -12.63 -8.76 -8.74
CA GLY A 101 -13.45 -7.83 -9.51
C GLY A 101 -12.83 -6.44 -9.54
N GLN A 102 -12.36 -5.97 -8.38
CA GLN A 102 -11.72 -4.66 -8.27
C GLN A 102 -10.37 -4.61 -9.01
N TYR A 103 -9.59 -5.68 -8.94
CA TYR A 103 -8.34 -5.78 -9.69
C TYR A 103 -8.56 -5.75 -11.21
N GLU A 104 -9.50 -6.57 -11.72
CA GLU A 104 -9.81 -6.64 -13.15
C GLU A 104 -10.38 -5.31 -13.66
N GLU A 105 -11.25 -4.65 -12.89
CA GLU A 105 -11.82 -3.34 -13.24
C GLU A 105 -10.71 -2.26 -13.31
N GLU A 106 -9.78 -2.24 -12.36
CA GLU A 106 -8.65 -1.32 -12.34
C GLU A 106 -7.76 -1.50 -13.58
N GLU A 107 -7.37 -2.75 -13.88
CA GLU A 107 -6.52 -3.07 -15.04
C GLU A 107 -7.21 -2.68 -16.35
N GLN A 108 -8.51 -2.93 -16.48
CA GLN A 108 -9.28 -2.54 -17.67
C GLN A 108 -9.37 -1.02 -17.84
N LYS A 109 -9.58 -0.28 -16.74
CA LYS A 109 -9.58 1.19 -16.77
C LYS A 109 -8.22 1.74 -17.14
N ALA A 110 -7.16 1.23 -16.52
CA ALA A 110 -5.80 1.63 -16.81
C ALA A 110 -5.44 1.41 -18.29
N ALA A 111 -5.77 0.24 -18.84
CA ALA A 111 -5.52 -0.07 -20.24
C ALA A 111 -6.33 0.83 -21.18
N ARG A 112 -7.61 1.06 -20.89
CA ARG A 112 -8.51 1.86 -21.75
C ARG A 112 -8.15 3.33 -21.79
N PHE A 113 -7.81 3.91 -20.64
CA PHE A 113 -7.59 5.35 -20.50
C PHE A 113 -6.11 5.72 -20.43
N ARG A 114 -5.19 4.75 -20.52
CA ARG A 114 -3.74 4.92 -20.32
C ARG A 114 -3.45 5.60 -18.98
N ASP A 115 -4.19 5.19 -17.98
CA ASP A 115 -4.14 5.73 -16.64
C ASP A 115 -3.35 4.82 -15.70
N PHE A 116 -3.33 5.18 -14.44
CA PHE A 116 -2.63 4.52 -13.35
C PHE A 116 -3.24 3.15 -13.00
N SER A 117 -2.37 2.17 -12.78
CA SER A 117 -2.69 0.90 -12.14
C SER A 117 -1.69 0.63 -11.04
N THR A 118 -2.19 0.31 -9.84
CA THR A 118 -1.34 -0.02 -8.67
C THR A 118 -0.48 -1.24 -8.94
N SER A 119 -1.02 -2.27 -9.59
CA SER A 119 -0.29 -3.49 -9.90
C SER A 119 0.84 -3.25 -10.92
N GLN A 120 0.62 -2.37 -11.91
CA GLN A 120 1.69 -2.00 -12.85
C GLN A 120 2.81 -1.21 -12.17
N MET A 121 2.49 -0.36 -11.19
CA MET A 121 3.48 0.36 -10.39
C MET A 121 4.38 -0.61 -9.61
N PHE A 122 3.81 -1.70 -9.12
CA PHE A 122 4.54 -2.67 -8.28
C PHE A 122 5.27 -3.76 -9.06
N ARG A 123 5.09 -3.81 -10.38
CA ARG A 123 5.68 -4.86 -11.23
C ARG A 123 7.21 -4.83 -11.16
N GLY A 124 7.78 -6.00 -10.94
CA GLY A 124 9.24 -6.18 -10.87
C GLY A 124 9.88 -5.77 -9.54
N HIS A 125 9.11 -5.33 -8.55
CA HIS A 125 9.63 -5.08 -7.21
C HIS A 125 9.83 -6.40 -6.45
N VAL A 126 11.09 -6.70 -6.10
CA VAL A 126 11.44 -7.94 -5.36
C VAL A 126 10.87 -7.99 -3.94
N ASN A 127 10.52 -6.84 -3.38
CA ASN A 127 9.97 -6.72 -2.03
C ASN A 127 8.44 -6.63 -2.00
N ILE A 128 7.76 -6.69 -3.15
CA ILE A 128 6.30 -6.67 -3.21
C ILE A 128 5.80 -7.95 -3.88
N ALA A 129 4.95 -8.69 -3.19
CA ALA A 129 4.23 -9.82 -3.75
C ALA A 129 2.72 -9.52 -3.76
N ILE A 130 2.07 -9.78 -4.89
CA ILE A 130 0.63 -9.53 -5.03
C ILE A 130 -0.07 -10.85 -5.34
N ARG A 131 -1.14 -11.12 -4.61
CA ARG A 131 -2.08 -12.20 -4.91
C ARG A 131 -3.49 -11.67 -5.01
N VAL A 132 -4.23 -12.22 -5.96
CA VAL A 132 -5.63 -11.85 -6.22
C VAL A 132 -6.51 -13.04 -5.93
N LYS A 133 -7.53 -12.85 -5.10
CA LYS A 133 -8.53 -13.87 -4.82
C LYS A 133 -9.20 -14.30 -6.12
N GLN A 134 -9.22 -15.59 -6.38
CA GLN A 134 -10.03 -16.15 -7.45
C GLN A 134 -11.34 -16.72 -6.90
N GLY A 135 -12.39 -16.73 -7.72
CA GLY A 135 -13.70 -17.26 -7.36
C GLY A 135 -14.86 -16.42 -7.88
N SER A 136 -16.05 -16.68 -7.35
CA SER A 136 -17.27 -16.02 -7.75
C SER A 136 -17.33 -14.56 -7.24
N GLU A 137 -17.85 -13.65 -8.05
CA GLU A 137 -18.14 -12.26 -7.67
C GLU A 137 -19.11 -12.15 -6.46
N ARG A 138 -19.90 -13.20 -6.21
CA ARG A 138 -20.79 -13.27 -5.04
C ARG A 138 -20.04 -13.35 -3.70
N ASN A 139 -18.76 -13.70 -3.71
CA ASN A 139 -17.94 -13.87 -2.52
C ASN A 139 -16.65 -13.03 -2.64
N PRO A 140 -16.73 -11.69 -2.62
CA PRO A 140 -15.56 -10.85 -2.76
C PRO A 140 -14.60 -10.99 -1.57
N MET A 141 -13.35 -10.59 -1.76
CA MET A 141 -12.45 -10.27 -0.67
C MET A 141 -12.73 -8.81 -0.24
N HIS A 142 -13.53 -8.62 0.79
CA HIS A 142 -14.08 -7.29 1.12
C HIS A 142 -13.38 -6.59 2.29
N LEU A 143 -12.23 -7.12 2.76
CA LEU A 143 -11.44 -6.47 3.80
C LEU A 143 -10.82 -5.16 3.31
N LYS A 144 -10.66 -4.23 4.26
CA LYS A 144 -9.90 -2.99 4.13
C LYS A 144 -9.01 -2.89 5.36
N ALA A 145 -7.93 -3.65 5.34
CA ALA A 145 -7.05 -3.81 6.48
C ALA A 145 -5.60 -3.98 6.06
N TYR A 146 -4.69 -3.55 6.91
CA TYR A 146 -3.28 -3.86 6.80
C TYR A 146 -2.61 -3.96 8.18
N CYS A 147 -1.52 -4.74 8.24
CA CYS A 147 -0.72 -4.88 9.43
C CYS A 147 0.73 -4.45 9.15
N ILE A 148 1.28 -3.59 10.01
CA ILE A 148 2.65 -3.12 9.95
C ILE A 148 3.48 -3.87 10.99
N ASP A 149 4.58 -4.51 10.56
CA ASP A 149 5.59 -5.11 11.41
C ASP A 149 5.04 -6.06 12.49
N HIS A 150 3.88 -6.68 12.25
CA HIS A 150 3.17 -7.52 13.24
C HIS A 150 2.84 -6.78 14.55
N ARG A 151 2.71 -5.46 14.52
CA ARG A 151 2.57 -4.60 15.71
C ARG A 151 1.43 -3.60 15.66
N VAL A 152 1.05 -3.14 14.49
CA VAL A 152 -0.05 -2.19 14.29
C VAL A 152 -0.97 -2.74 13.21
N LEU A 153 -2.22 -2.97 13.57
CA LEU A 153 -3.28 -3.33 12.63
C LEU A 153 -4.16 -2.12 12.37
N ARG A 154 -4.37 -1.80 11.10
CA ARG A 154 -5.43 -0.89 10.64
C ARG A 154 -6.55 -1.70 10.03
N ASP A 155 -7.77 -1.46 10.45
CA ASP A 155 -8.99 -1.97 9.80
C ASP A 155 -10.06 -0.88 9.71
N GLY A 156 -11.19 -1.17 9.02
CA GLY A 156 -12.30 -0.24 8.91
C GLY A 156 -13.09 -0.40 7.62
N SER A 157 -13.88 0.61 7.30
CA SER A 157 -14.71 0.62 6.08
C SER A 157 -14.02 1.29 4.87
N ALA A 158 -13.02 2.16 5.09
CA ALA A 158 -12.39 2.94 4.05
C ALA A 158 -11.54 2.08 3.11
N ASN A 159 -11.90 2.10 1.82
CA ASN A 159 -11.06 1.59 0.75
C ASN A 159 -9.91 2.56 0.46
N TRP A 160 -8.79 2.06 -0.01
CA TRP A 160 -7.71 2.87 -0.54
C TRP A 160 -8.05 3.42 -1.93
N SER A 161 -8.97 4.35 -1.94
CA SER A 161 -9.43 5.08 -3.13
C SER A 161 -9.67 6.54 -2.75
N PRO A 162 -9.51 7.49 -3.70
CA PRO A 162 -9.69 8.92 -3.40
C PRO A 162 -11.02 9.26 -2.73
N GLY A 163 -12.11 8.58 -3.14
CA GLY A 163 -13.43 8.73 -2.52
C GLY A 163 -13.51 8.08 -1.14
N GLY A 164 -12.97 6.86 -1.01
CA GLY A 164 -12.99 6.10 0.24
C GLY A 164 -12.28 6.79 1.38
N GLU A 165 -11.16 7.44 1.07
CA GLU A 165 -10.28 8.05 2.06
C GLU A 165 -10.67 9.50 2.45
N LYS A 166 -11.41 10.22 1.60
CA LYS A 166 -11.57 11.67 1.74
C LYS A 166 -13.00 12.21 1.71
N SER A 167 -13.93 11.52 1.06
CA SER A 167 -15.24 12.11 0.77
C SER A 167 -16.45 11.23 1.13
N GLN A 168 -16.25 9.95 1.31
CA GLN A 168 -17.30 9.04 1.78
C GLN A 168 -17.31 8.95 3.31
N ASP A 169 -18.47 8.63 3.89
CA ASP A 169 -18.58 8.37 5.33
C ASP A 169 -17.96 7.00 5.65
N ASN A 170 -16.68 7.00 6.00
CA ASN A 170 -15.90 5.81 6.32
C ASN A 170 -15.12 5.98 7.61
N ASN A 171 -14.61 4.86 8.12
CA ASN A 171 -13.69 4.85 9.25
C ASN A 171 -12.39 4.10 8.94
N ALA A 172 -11.35 4.46 9.68
CA ALA A 172 -10.11 3.74 9.83
C ALA A 172 -9.79 3.61 11.33
N ARG A 173 -9.65 2.39 11.82
CA ARG A 173 -9.31 2.09 13.20
C ARG A 173 -7.91 1.50 13.26
N PHE A 174 -7.12 1.95 14.21
CA PHE A 174 -5.79 1.41 14.50
C PHE A 174 -5.76 0.72 15.85
N THR A 175 -5.10 -0.43 15.92
CA THR A 175 -4.93 -1.17 17.18
C THR A 175 -3.56 -1.80 17.28
N THR A 176 -3.04 -1.86 18.51
CA THR A 176 -1.84 -2.61 18.88
C THR A 176 -2.17 -3.83 19.74
N ASP A 177 -3.45 -4.19 19.85
CA ASP A 177 -3.91 -5.37 20.59
C ASP A 177 -3.37 -6.66 19.93
N PRO A 178 -2.52 -7.43 20.63
CA PRO A 178 -1.90 -8.63 20.06
C PRO A 178 -2.93 -9.68 19.63
N GLN A 179 -4.09 -9.75 20.27
CA GLN A 179 -5.12 -10.73 19.95
C GLN A 179 -5.79 -10.40 18.61
N GLN A 180 -6.08 -9.10 18.37
CA GLN A 180 -6.66 -8.62 17.12
C GLN A 180 -5.65 -8.75 15.97
N ILE A 181 -4.40 -8.40 16.19
CA ILE A 181 -3.31 -8.57 15.23
C ILE A 181 -3.18 -10.05 14.85
N ALA A 182 -3.05 -10.94 15.82
CA ALA A 182 -2.94 -12.38 15.56
C ALA A 182 -4.17 -12.96 14.84
N ALA A 183 -5.37 -12.43 15.09
CA ALA A 183 -6.58 -12.83 14.37
C ALA A 183 -6.54 -12.39 12.89
N PHE A 184 -6.11 -11.16 12.62
CA PHE A 184 -5.89 -10.68 11.26
C PHE A 184 -4.84 -11.53 10.54
N GLU A 185 -3.69 -11.77 11.15
CA GLU A 185 -2.59 -12.53 10.55
C GLU A 185 -3.01 -13.96 10.18
N ARG A 186 -3.69 -14.66 11.07
CA ARG A 186 -4.24 -15.98 10.75
C ARG A 186 -5.19 -15.94 9.55
N THR A 187 -6.03 -14.92 9.50
CA THR A 187 -6.98 -14.71 8.39
C THR A 187 -6.22 -14.39 7.09
N PHE A 188 -5.24 -13.52 7.17
CA PHE A 188 -4.40 -13.14 6.03
C PHE A 188 -3.65 -14.34 5.49
N GLU A 189 -3.00 -15.14 6.34
CA GLU A 189 -2.30 -16.36 5.93
C GLU A 189 -3.24 -17.38 5.27
N ALA A 190 -4.44 -17.57 5.83
CA ALA A 190 -5.44 -18.45 5.23
C ALA A 190 -5.87 -17.98 3.83
N MET A 191 -6.01 -16.66 3.63
CA MET A 191 -6.32 -16.07 2.32
C MET A 191 -5.13 -16.17 1.36
N TRP A 192 -3.95 -15.82 1.85
CA TRP A 192 -2.70 -15.79 1.08
C TRP A 192 -2.34 -17.17 0.53
N ASN A 193 -2.55 -18.23 1.31
CA ASN A 193 -2.17 -19.59 0.95
C ASN A 193 -3.25 -20.37 0.19
N ARG A 194 -4.32 -19.74 -0.30
CA ARG A 194 -5.28 -20.41 -1.18
C ARG A 194 -4.59 -20.85 -2.47
N THR A 195 -4.81 -22.09 -2.84
CA THR A 195 -4.14 -22.73 -3.99
C THR A 195 -4.56 -22.16 -5.33
N ASN A 196 -5.74 -21.52 -5.39
CA ASN A 196 -6.31 -20.94 -6.61
C ASN A 196 -6.10 -19.43 -6.73
N ASN A 197 -5.27 -18.81 -5.90
CA ASN A 197 -4.96 -17.38 -6.06
C ASN A 197 -4.24 -17.12 -7.38
N LEU A 198 -4.59 -16.01 -8.05
CA LEU A 198 -3.77 -15.46 -9.14
C LEU A 198 -2.56 -14.77 -8.53
N ILE A 199 -1.37 -15.12 -8.99
CA ILE A 199 -0.11 -14.49 -8.60
C ILE A 199 0.23 -13.44 -9.66
N ILE A 200 0.42 -12.19 -9.24
CA ILE A 200 0.86 -11.09 -10.11
C ILE A 200 2.37 -10.95 -9.97
N GLN A 201 3.06 -11.02 -11.11
CA GLN A 201 4.53 -10.91 -11.22
C GLN A 201 4.95 -9.54 -11.75
#